data_9e0b74b9e2323ba6c41b1624dd800d3a
#
_entry.id   9e0b74b9e2323ba6c41b1624dd800d3a
#
_cell.length_a   1.000
_cell.length_b   1.000
_cell.length_c   1.000
_cell.angle_alpha   90.00
_cell.angle_beta   90.00
_cell.angle_gamma   90.00
#
_symmetry.space_group_name_H-M   'P 1'
#
loop_
_entity.id
_entity.type
_entity.pdbx_description
1 polymer ?
#
loop_
_entity_poly.entity_id
_entity_poly.type
_entity_poly.pdbx_seq_one_letter_code
_entity_poly.pdbx_strand_id
1 'polypeptide(L)'
;MNLDFSERYAARPLTESDADAILTLCAENEQFYRYHPPLATKESVLEDLSALPPGKSAADKHYLGFFDGETLVAVLDLILDYPQEGTAYLGFFMTQKAVQGRGIGSALIGELLNELRKADCKKARLAVDRGNPQSKAFWEKNGFALTGEEFLHGDSAYLPMERAL
;
A
#
# COMPACT_ATOMS: atom_id res chain seq x y z
N MET A 1 14.47 -2.88 9.60
CA MET A 1 13.83 -3.45 8.39
C MET A 1 14.67 -3.13 7.17
N ASN A 2 14.91 -4.10 6.30
CA ASN A 2 15.54 -3.85 5.00
C ASN A 2 14.47 -3.31 4.03
N LEU A 3 14.67 -2.13 3.45
CA LEU A 3 13.71 -1.53 2.52
C LEU A 3 13.86 -2.07 1.08
N ASP A 4 15.04 -2.55 0.71
CA ASP A 4 15.29 -3.25 -0.55
C ASP A 4 15.13 -4.76 -0.34
N PHE A 5 13.90 -5.18 -0.04
CA PHE A 5 13.57 -6.55 0.35
C PHE A 5 13.08 -7.41 -0.82
N SER A 6 12.79 -6.82 -1.96
CA SER A 6 12.26 -7.58 -3.09
C SER A 6 13.37 -8.36 -3.79
N GLU A 7 13.10 -9.65 -4.04
CA GLU A 7 14.02 -10.53 -4.76
C GLU A 7 14.06 -10.23 -6.27
N ARG A 8 13.02 -9.60 -6.78
CA ARG A 8 12.84 -9.40 -8.22
C ARG A 8 13.03 -7.95 -8.67
N TYR A 9 12.64 -6.99 -7.86
CA TYR A 9 12.60 -5.58 -8.21
C TYR A 9 13.49 -4.77 -7.28
N ALA A 10 14.21 -3.79 -7.81
CA ALA A 10 14.90 -2.83 -6.97
C ALA A 10 13.87 -1.99 -6.21
N ALA A 11 13.94 -2.02 -4.87
CA ALA A 11 13.05 -1.24 -4.03
C ALA A 11 13.79 -0.04 -3.43
N ARG A 12 13.21 1.15 -3.54
CA ARG A 12 13.76 2.38 -2.97
C ARG A 12 12.68 3.33 -2.52
N PRO A 13 12.99 4.25 -1.60
CA PRO A 13 12.09 5.36 -1.29
C PRO A 13 11.75 6.16 -2.54
N LEU A 14 10.47 6.54 -2.65
CA LEU A 14 9.98 7.47 -3.66
C LEU A 14 10.12 8.91 -3.16
N THR A 15 10.33 9.82 -4.08
CA THR A 15 10.52 11.24 -3.84
C THR A 15 9.62 12.06 -4.76
N GLU A 16 9.61 13.38 -4.59
CA GLU A 16 8.86 14.29 -5.47
C GLU A 16 9.24 14.14 -6.95
N SER A 17 10.48 13.75 -7.25
CA SER A 17 10.92 13.50 -8.62
C SER A 17 10.25 12.29 -9.28
N ASP A 18 9.66 11.40 -8.49
CA ASP A 18 8.93 10.21 -8.95
C ASP A 18 7.42 10.48 -9.16
N ALA A 19 6.93 11.69 -8.85
CA ALA A 19 5.51 12.01 -8.83
C ALA A 19 4.80 11.72 -10.17
N ASP A 20 5.45 12.00 -11.30
CA ASP A 20 4.86 11.74 -12.63
C ASP A 20 4.75 10.23 -12.93
N ALA A 21 5.72 9.42 -12.47
CA ALA A 21 5.67 7.97 -12.59
C ALA A 21 4.57 7.37 -11.71
N ILE A 22 4.42 7.86 -10.48
CA ILE A 22 3.35 7.46 -9.56
C ILE A 22 1.99 7.81 -10.15
N LEU A 23 1.82 9.04 -10.65
CA LEU A 23 0.58 9.50 -11.27
C LEU A 23 0.20 8.64 -12.48
N THR A 24 1.17 8.29 -13.32
CA THR A 24 0.97 7.39 -14.47
C THR A 24 0.47 6.02 -14.02
N LEU A 25 1.10 5.42 -13.01
CA LEU A 25 0.68 4.14 -12.44
C LEU A 25 -0.74 4.22 -11.86
N CYS A 26 -1.08 5.29 -11.16
CA CYS A 26 -2.44 5.53 -10.65
C CYS A 26 -3.47 5.64 -11.77
N ALA A 27 -3.15 6.38 -12.84
CA ALA A 27 -4.05 6.61 -13.97
C ALA A 27 -4.40 5.31 -14.73
N GLU A 28 -3.51 4.33 -14.74
CA GLU A 28 -3.77 3.00 -15.32
C GLU A 28 -4.80 2.19 -14.51
N ASN A 29 -5.05 2.55 -13.26
CA ASN A 29 -5.88 1.82 -12.32
C ASN A 29 -7.24 2.49 -12.06
N GLU A 30 -7.91 2.95 -13.11
CA GLU A 30 -9.22 3.62 -13.04
C GLU A 30 -10.26 2.83 -12.24
N GLN A 31 -10.23 1.49 -12.30
CA GLN A 31 -11.18 0.66 -11.58
C GLN A 31 -11.07 0.82 -10.06
N PHE A 32 -9.86 1.00 -9.52
CA PHE A 32 -9.66 1.30 -8.11
C PHE A 32 -10.35 2.62 -7.74
N TYR A 33 -10.17 3.66 -8.55
CA TYR A 33 -10.70 5.00 -8.29
C TYR A 33 -12.23 5.13 -8.45
N ARG A 34 -12.91 4.13 -9.02
CA ARG A 34 -14.38 4.05 -8.97
C ARG A 34 -14.92 3.88 -7.56
N TYR A 35 -14.12 3.24 -6.69
CA TYR A 35 -14.47 3.00 -5.28
C TYR A 35 -13.75 3.96 -4.33
N HIS A 36 -12.68 4.60 -4.80
CA HIS A 36 -11.83 5.52 -4.05
C HIS A 36 -11.68 6.88 -4.79
N PRO A 37 -12.78 7.62 -5.04
CA PRO A 37 -12.70 8.93 -5.66
C PRO A 37 -12.05 9.96 -4.72
N PRO A 38 -11.47 11.06 -5.26
CA PRO A 38 -11.30 11.38 -6.68
C PRO A 38 -10.13 10.63 -7.33
N LEU A 39 -10.00 10.75 -8.68
CA LEU A 39 -8.78 10.31 -9.37
C LEU A 39 -7.55 11.01 -8.79
N ALA A 40 -6.41 10.31 -8.79
CA ALA A 40 -5.15 10.91 -8.37
C ALA A 40 -4.80 12.12 -9.24
N THR A 41 -4.28 13.16 -8.61
CA THR A 41 -3.68 14.31 -9.25
C THR A 41 -2.21 14.42 -8.84
N LYS A 42 -1.43 15.25 -9.52
CA LYS A 42 -0.03 15.45 -9.13
C LYS A 42 0.07 16.02 -7.72
N GLU A 43 -0.83 16.93 -7.36
CA GLU A 43 -0.92 17.51 -6.03
C GLU A 43 -1.19 16.44 -4.96
N SER A 44 -2.19 15.58 -5.17
CA SER A 44 -2.50 14.51 -4.22
C SER A 44 -1.36 13.51 -4.07
N VAL A 45 -0.66 13.17 -5.17
CA VAL A 45 0.53 12.29 -5.12
C VAL A 45 1.65 12.94 -4.29
N LEU A 46 1.90 14.25 -4.45
CA LEU A 46 2.90 14.96 -3.66
C LEU A 46 2.51 15.04 -2.17
N GLU A 47 1.24 15.24 -1.87
CA GLU A 47 0.73 15.21 -0.49
C GLU A 47 0.92 13.82 0.15
N ASP A 48 0.60 12.76 -0.57
CA ASP A 48 0.71 11.38 -0.09
C ASP A 48 2.15 10.97 0.28
N LEU A 49 3.16 11.52 -0.41
CA LEU A 49 4.57 11.26 -0.09
C LEU A 49 4.93 11.62 1.35
N SER A 50 4.28 12.62 1.93
CA SER A 50 4.56 13.12 3.27
C SER A 50 3.40 12.99 4.26
N ALA A 51 2.20 12.61 3.80
CA ALA A 51 1.03 12.46 4.66
C ALA A 51 1.27 11.44 5.77
N LEU A 52 0.90 11.81 6.99
CA LEU A 52 1.11 11.00 8.19
C LEU A 52 -0.18 10.92 9.01
N PRO A 53 -0.50 9.75 9.56
CA PRO A 53 -1.58 9.64 10.52
C PRO A 53 -1.19 10.30 11.86
N PRO A 54 -2.18 10.62 12.72
CA PRO A 54 -1.93 11.25 14.01
C PRO A 54 -0.91 10.48 14.85
N GLY A 55 0.04 11.22 15.45
CA GLY A 55 1.05 10.66 16.36
C GLY A 55 2.25 10.01 15.67
N LYS A 56 2.33 10.04 14.34
CA LYS A 56 3.46 9.48 13.59
C LYS A 56 4.37 10.57 13.05
N SER A 57 5.60 10.20 12.74
CA SER A 57 6.65 11.07 12.20
C SER A 57 7.16 10.54 10.85
N ALA A 58 7.94 11.35 10.14
CA ALA A 58 8.53 10.94 8.88
C ALA A 58 9.44 9.69 9.00
N ALA A 59 10.01 9.46 10.19
CA ALA A 59 10.83 8.28 10.45
C ALA A 59 10.02 6.96 10.48
N ASP A 60 8.70 7.05 10.69
CA ASP A 60 7.80 5.90 10.75
C ASP A 60 7.21 5.55 9.37
N LYS A 61 7.37 6.43 8.38
CA LYS A 61 6.79 6.29 7.03
C LYS A 61 7.83 5.81 6.03
N HIS A 62 7.43 4.81 5.27
CA HIS A 62 8.21 4.30 4.14
C HIS A 62 7.33 4.29 2.88
N TYR A 63 7.50 5.29 2.02
CA TYR A 63 6.81 5.35 0.73
C TYR A 63 7.76 4.80 -0.32
N LEU A 64 7.53 3.56 -0.77
CA LEU A 64 8.46 2.77 -1.57
C LEU A 64 7.96 2.59 -3.00
N GLY A 65 8.89 2.63 -3.96
CA GLY A 65 8.69 2.18 -5.32
C GLY A 65 9.48 0.92 -5.60
N PHE A 66 8.89 0.02 -6.37
CA PHE A 66 9.54 -1.18 -6.89
C PHE A 66 9.78 -1.02 -8.37
N PHE A 67 11.01 -1.21 -8.82
CA PHE A 67 11.45 -0.88 -10.17
C PHE A 67 11.98 -2.10 -10.92
N ASP A 68 11.58 -2.21 -12.20
CA ASP A 68 12.21 -3.06 -13.20
C ASP A 68 13.03 -2.15 -14.14
N GLY A 69 14.33 -2.09 -13.92
CA GLY A 69 15.17 -1.04 -14.51
C GLY A 69 14.69 0.35 -14.07
N GLU A 70 14.26 1.17 -15.02
CA GLU A 70 13.73 2.51 -14.77
C GLU A 70 12.18 2.55 -14.64
N THR A 71 11.52 1.41 -14.87
CA THR A 71 10.05 1.34 -14.86
C THR A 71 9.53 1.12 -13.45
N LEU A 72 8.68 2.02 -12.96
CA LEU A 72 7.96 1.85 -11.70
C LEU A 72 6.87 0.78 -11.85
N VAL A 73 7.05 -0.35 -11.19
CA VAL A 73 6.15 -1.53 -11.27
C VAL A 73 5.11 -1.53 -10.17
N ALA A 74 5.46 -1.06 -8.99
CA ALA A 74 4.55 -0.99 -7.84
C ALA A 74 4.93 0.14 -6.88
N VAL A 75 3.93 0.58 -6.11
CA VAL A 75 4.04 1.58 -5.05
C VAL A 75 3.51 0.98 -3.76
N LEU A 76 4.19 1.27 -2.65
CA LEU A 76 3.78 0.89 -1.30
C LEU A 76 3.93 2.08 -0.35
N ASP A 77 2.86 2.45 0.35
CA ASP A 77 2.91 3.31 1.54
C ASP A 77 2.81 2.47 2.79
N LEU A 78 3.84 2.51 3.62
CA LEU A 78 3.95 1.73 4.84
C LEU A 78 4.23 2.65 6.02
N ILE A 79 3.42 2.53 7.08
CA ILE A 79 3.61 3.22 8.35
C ILE A 79 3.86 2.18 9.44
N LEU A 80 4.98 2.30 10.13
CA LEU A 80 5.32 1.39 11.23
C LEU A 80 4.70 1.85 12.54
N ASP A 81 4.39 0.88 13.41
CA ASP A 81 3.81 1.10 14.74
C ASP A 81 2.55 1.97 14.71
N TYR A 82 1.65 1.69 13.77
CA TYR A 82 0.35 2.36 13.64
C TYR A 82 -0.78 1.36 13.38
N PRO A 83 -1.95 1.51 14.04
CA PRO A 83 -2.31 2.49 15.06
C PRO A 83 -1.69 2.22 16.45
N GLN A 84 -0.93 1.15 16.60
CA GLN A 84 -0.26 0.77 17.85
C GLN A 84 1.08 0.08 17.57
N GLU A 85 1.94 0.04 18.57
CA GLU A 85 3.25 -0.62 18.51
C GLU A 85 3.14 -2.06 17.99
N GLY A 86 4.08 -2.47 17.15
CA GLY A 86 4.12 -3.79 16.50
C GLY A 86 3.13 -3.97 15.35
N THR A 87 2.40 -2.92 14.96
CA THR A 87 1.51 -2.95 13.79
C THR A 87 2.14 -2.22 12.62
N ALA A 88 2.25 -2.89 11.48
CA ALA A 88 2.62 -2.27 10.20
C ALA A 88 1.35 -1.94 9.43
N TYR A 89 1.12 -0.66 9.13
CA TYR A 89 -0.05 -0.20 8.39
C TYR A 89 0.30 0.04 6.92
N LEU A 90 -0.38 -0.65 6.02
CA LEU A 90 -0.27 -0.45 4.57
C LEU A 90 -1.31 0.59 4.16
N GLY A 91 -0.87 1.83 4.01
CA GLY A 91 -1.75 2.95 3.64
C GLY A 91 -2.15 2.91 2.17
N PHE A 92 -1.23 2.44 1.32
CA PHE A 92 -1.46 2.32 -0.12
C PHE A 92 -0.59 1.20 -0.70
N PHE A 93 -1.15 0.39 -1.60
CA PHE A 93 -0.41 -0.55 -2.43
C PHE A 93 -1.06 -0.66 -3.79
N MET A 94 -0.30 -0.42 -4.83
CA MET A 94 -0.78 -0.49 -6.20
C MET A 94 0.31 -0.99 -7.13
N THR A 95 -0.06 -1.85 -8.09
CA THR A 95 0.84 -2.34 -9.12
C THR A 95 0.46 -1.76 -10.48
N GLN A 96 1.45 -1.61 -11.35
CA GLN A 96 1.24 -1.29 -12.75
C GLN A 96 0.27 -2.31 -13.38
N LYS A 97 -0.65 -1.84 -14.21
CA LYS A 97 -1.68 -2.69 -14.81
C LYS A 97 -1.11 -3.86 -15.61
N ALA A 98 0.01 -3.65 -16.31
CA ALA A 98 0.67 -4.66 -17.13
C ALA A 98 1.16 -5.90 -16.34
N VAL A 99 1.38 -5.78 -15.03
CA VAL A 99 1.86 -6.89 -14.18
C VAL A 99 0.76 -7.51 -13.34
N GLN A 100 -0.46 -6.98 -13.36
CA GLN A 100 -1.60 -7.53 -12.64
C GLN A 100 -2.04 -8.90 -13.20
N GLY A 101 -2.67 -9.71 -12.37
CA GLY A 101 -3.11 -11.06 -12.75
C GLY A 101 -1.98 -12.08 -12.90
N ARG A 102 -0.72 -11.71 -12.67
CA ARG A 102 0.48 -12.55 -12.84
C ARG A 102 1.11 -12.98 -11.51
N GLY A 103 0.45 -12.72 -10.38
CA GLY A 103 0.94 -13.07 -9.05
C GLY A 103 1.98 -12.11 -8.46
N ILE A 104 2.41 -11.09 -9.20
CA ILE A 104 3.50 -10.18 -8.80
C ILE A 104 3.12 -9.39 -7.53
N GLY A 105 1.91 -8.85 -7.46
CA GLY A 105 1.46 -8.14 -6.26
C GLY A 105 1.47 -9.04 -5.02
N SER A 106 1.02 -10.30 -5.14
CA SER A 106 1.05 -11.25 -4.02
C SER A 106 2.47 -11.65 -3.62
N ALA A 107 3.39 -11.75 -4.58
CA ALA A 107 4.81 -12.02 -4.28
C ALA A 107 5.41 -10.86 -3.47
N LEU A 108 5.25 -9.61 -3.93
CA LEU A 108 5.73 -8.41 -3.22
C LEU A 108 5.16 -8.31 -1.80
N ILE A 109 3.87 -8.58 -1.62
CA ILE A 109 3.26 -8.60 -0.28
C ILE A 109 3.84 -9.72 0.58
N GLY A 110 4.08 -10.90 0.02
CA GLY A 110 4.73 -12.02 0.73
C GLY A 110 6.13 -11.66 1.21
N GLU A 111 6.94 -11.04 0.37
CA GLU A 111 8.29 -10.55 0.68
C GLU A 111 8.23 -9.48 1.78
N LEU A 112 7.33 -8.49 1.66
CA LEU A 112 7.08 -7.48 2.70
C LEU A 112 6.74 -8.11 4.05
N LEU A 113 5.79 -9.04 4.08
CA LEU A 113 5.36 -9.68 5.32
C LEU A 113 6.50 -10.46 5.99
N ASN A 114 7.40 -11.05 5.21
CA ASN A 114 8.60 -11.69 5.74
C ASN A 114 9.57 -10.68 6.37
N GLU A 115 9.78 -9.52 5.73
CA GLU A 115 10.61 -8.45 6.32
C GLU A 115 9.99 -7.86 7.59
N LEU A 116 8.67 -7.68 7.62
CA LEU A 116 7.97 -7.21 8.82
C LEU A 116 8.11 -8.19 10.00
N ARG A 117 8.07 -9.52 9.73
CA ARG A 117 8.35 -10.54 10.77
C ARG A 117 9.78 -10.46 11.31
N LYS A 118 10.76 -10.26 10.42
CA LYS A 118 12.18 -10.08 10.83
C LYS A 118 12.38 -8.81 11.65
N ALA A 119 11.53 -7.80 11.45
CA ALA A 119 11.51 -6.55 12.21
C ALA A 119 10.63 -6.61 13.47
N ASP A 120 10.23 -7.82 13.92
CA ASP A 120 9.40 -8.07 15.10
C ASP A 120 8.00 -7.44 15.07
N CYS A 121 7.50 -7.02 13.90
CA CYS A 121 6.09 -6.64 13.77
C CYS A 121 5.19 -7.84 14.09
N LYS A 122 4.09 -7.58 14.78
CA LYS A 122 3.15 -8.62 15.23
C LYS A 122 1.99 -8.80 14.27
N LYS A 123 1.64 -7.74 13.55
CA LYS A 123 0.57 -7.77 12.56
C LYS A 123 0.76 -6.71 11.47
N ALA A 124 0.17 -6.98 10.31
CA ALA A 124 -0.05 -6.01 9.25
C ALA A 124 -1.53 -5.62 9.21
N ARG A 125 -1.80 -4.34 8.99
CA ARG A 125 -3.15 -3.77 8.91
C ARG A 125 -3.27 -2.88 7.67
N LEU A 126 -4.47 -2.84 7.11
CA LEU A 126 -4.84 -1.95 6.01
C LEU A 126 -6.33 -1.67 6.05
N ALA A 127 -6.84 -0.88 5.13
CA ALA A 127 -8.27 -0.73 4.91
C ALA A 127 -8.61 -0.82 3.42
N VAL A 128 -9.77 -1.40 3.10
CA VAL A 128 -10.31 -1.43 1.75
C VAL A 128 -11.59 -0.60 1.67
N ASP A 129 -11.87 -0.04 0.50
CA ASP A 129 -13.14 0.65 0.26
C ASP A 129 -14.29 -0.35 0.27
N ARG A 130 -15.36 -0.01 1.00
CA ARG A 130 -16.59 -0.81 0.99
C ARG A 130 -17.12 -0.90 -0.44
N GLY A 131 -17.43 -2.13 -0.86
CA GLY A 131 -17.98 -2.40 -2.19
C GLY A 131 -16.91 -2.61 -3.28
N ASN A 132 -15.61 -2.52 -2.97
CA ASN A 132 -14.53 -2.87 -3.91
C ASN A 132 -14.19 -4.37 -3.80
N PRO A 133 -14.78 -5.24 -4.64
CA PRO A 133 -14.59 -6.68 -4.52
C PRO A 133 -13.19 -7.13 -4.93
N GLN A 134 -12.56 -6.42 -5.86
CA GLN A 134 -11.22 -6.74 -6.36
C GLN A 134 -10.17 -6.53 -5.26
N SER A 135 -10.22 -5.39 -4.60
CA SER A 135 -9.29 -5.08 -3.51
C SER A 135 -9.48 -6.06 -2.36
N LYS A 136 -10.72 -6.28 -1.92
CA LYS A 136 -11.02 -7.25 -0.84
C LYS A 136 -10.51 -8.65 -1.18
N ALA A 137 -10.80 -9.17 -2.38
CA ALA A 137 -10.36 -10.50 -2.80
C ALA A 137 -8.83 -10.63 -2.87
N PHE A 138 -8.12 -9.57 -3.32
CA PHE A 138 -6.68 -9.55 -3.32
C PHE A 138 -6.09 -9.71 -1.90
N TRP A 139 -6.61 -8.94 -0.94
CA TRP A 139 -6.11 -8.99 0.44
C TRP A 139 -6.49 -10.28 1.16
N GLU A 140 -7.71 -10.80 0.95
CA GLU A 140 -8.12 -12.11 1.48
C GLU A 140 -7.22 -13.24 0.95
N LYS A 141 -6.89 -13.23 -0.34
CA LYS A 141 -5.93 -14.18 -0.94
C LYS A 141 -4.54 -14.09 -0.29
N ASN A 142 -4.15 -12.92 0.18
CA ASN A 142 -2.90 -12.68 0.88
C ASN A 142 -3.01 -12.85 2.41
N GLY A 143 -4.09 -13.49 2.89
CA GLY A 143 -4.25 -13.90 4.28
C GLY A 143 -4.72 -12.81 5.24
N PHE A 144 -5.20 -11.68 4.73
CA PHE A 144 -5.84 -10.65 5.54
C PHE A 144 -7.33 -10.99 5.74
N ALA A 145 -7.86 -10.64 6.89
CA ALA A 145 -9.26 -10.80 7.23
C ALA A 145 -9.86 -9.49 7.73
N LEU A 146 -11.15 -9.27 7.44
CA LEU A 146 -11.89 -8.12 7.96
C LEU A 146 -11.90 -8.16 9.49
N THR A 147 -11.69 -7.00 10.11
CA THR A 147 -11.73 -6.87 11.59
C THR A 147 -13.16 -6.77 12.12
N GLY A 148 -14.13 -6.46 11.28
CA GLY A 148 -15.50 -6.14 11.67
C GLY A 148 -15.73 -4.66 11.95
N GLU A 149 -14.67 -3.85 11.96
CA GLU A 149 -14.77 -2.39 12.07
C GLU A 149 -15.18 -1.77 10.73
N GLU A 150 -15.82 -0.62 10.80
CA GLU A 150 -16.21 0.19 9.65
C GLU A 150 -16.04 1.67 9.98
N PHE A 151 -15.34 2.41 9.12
CA PHE A 151 -15.12 3.85 9.26
C PHE A 151 -15.81 4.58 8.11
N LEU A 152 -16.87 5.31 8.43
CA LEU A 152 -17.65 6.08 7.46
C LEU A 152 -16.83 7.21 6.84
N HIS A 153 -16.94 7.36 5.53
CA HIS A 153 -16.31 8.41 4.77
C HIS A 153 -17.26 8.89 3.66
N GLY A 154 -17.93 10.02 3.89
CA GLY A 154 -19.02 10.49 3.02
C GLY A 154 -20.11 9.41 2.91
N ASP A 155 -20.49 9.06 1.70
CA ASP A 155 -21.48 8.01 1.38
C ASP A 155 -20.88 6.59 1.33
N SER A 156 -19.58 6.45 1.60
CA SER A 156 -18.86 5.18 1.59
C SER A 156 -18.26 4.88 2.96
N ALA A 157 -17.45 3.83 3.04
CA ALA A 157 -16.74 3.46 4.26
C ALA A 157 -15.44 2.73 3.93
N TYR A 158 -14.50 2.81 4.87
CA TYR A 158 -13.30 1.98 4.90
C TYR A 158 -13.53 0.78 5.80
N LEU A 159 -13.17 -0.40 5.31
CA LEU A 159 -13.25 -1.67 6.03
C LEU A 159 -11.84 -2.13 6.38
N PRO A 160 -11.42 -2.04 7.66
CA PRO A 160 -10.12 -2.53 8.09
C PRO A 160 -9.96 -4.02 7.92
N MET A 161 -8.78 -4.43 7.48
CA MET A 161 -8.35 -5.82 7.40
C MET A 161 -7.02 -5.99 8.12
N GLU A 162 -6.83 -7.13 8.78
CA GLU A 162 -5.60 -7.46 9.49
C GLU A 162 -5.10 -8.86 9.14
N ARG A 163 -3.78 -9.02 9.27
CA ARG A 163 -3.10 -10.31 9.22
C ARG A 163 -2.07 -10.38 10.35
N ALA A 164 -2.11 -11.44 11.17
CA ALA A 164 -1.04 -11.75 12.12
C ALA A 164 0.26 -12.15 11.38
N LEU A 165 1.40 -11.80 11.93
CA LEU A 165 2.74 -12.03 11.36
C LEU A 165 3.51 -13.08 12.14
#